data_fbda019e75c784f43d8acc3d95592aff
#
_entry.id   fbda019e75c784f43d8acc3d95592aff
#
_cell.length_a   1.000
_cell.length_b   1.000
_cell.length_c   1.000
_cell.angle_alpha   90.00
_cell.angle_beta   90.00
_cell.angle_gamma   90.00
#
_symmetry.space_group_name_H-M   'P 1'
#
loop_
_entity.id
_entity.type
_entity.pdbx_description
1 polymer ?
#
loop_
_entity_poly.entity_id
_entity_poly.type
_entity_poly.pdbx_seq_one_letter_code
_entity_poly.pdbx_strand_id
1 'polypeptide(L)'
;MKTVLLPLTALALALSLSACGGSEQPDNNLVAENDMSSMMADPNNPFGASEMKMKDAMATAVGANAADTWVKKMIEHHRGAVEMSQILLNQGITGHVADMARQTIDKQGKEIEALQKLVASGNADPASTQLYAAAESQMHDAMMAAKGADVSDTFVRKMLEHHKGAVALSDIALSNGATGAVRSQIEKTKAEQQKEIEHIEGMLSGTATASAEPASSATQTAPAAPKASAPAKPAAAKPSPAPAKPKPAETAEPKAPATDCAPEHRAAGHC
;
A
#
# COMPACT_ATOMS: atom_id res chain seq x y z
N MET A 1 62.32 -39.50 6.00
CA MET A 1 63.11 -39.82 4.80
C MET A 1 62.24 -40.58 3.84
N LYS A 2 61.82 -39.96 2.79
CA LYS A 2 61.63 -40.52 1.44
C LYS A 2 61.04 -39.43 0.56
N THR A 3 61.91 -38.80 -0.14
CA THR A 3 61.74 -37.84 -1.23
C THR A 3 61.25 -38.62 -2.44
N VAL A 4 60.22 -38.18 -3.18
CA VAL A 4 59.96 -38.58 -4.52
C VAL A 4 59.65 -37.34 -5.36
N LEU A 5 60.48 -37.22 -6.41
CA LEU A 5 60.55 -36.15 -7.41
C LEU A 5 59.33 -36.11 -8.31
N LEU A 6 59.08 -34.86 -8.83
CA LEU A 6 58.29 -34.56 -10.04
C LEU A 6 58.83 -35.24 -11.30
N PRO A 7 57.96 -35.24 -12.35
CA PRO A 7 58.46 -34.51 -13.52
C PRO A 7 57.43 -33.45 -14.04
N LEU A 8 58.02 -32.32 -14.42
CA LEU A 8 57.48 -31.33 -15.36
C LEU A 8 57.30 -32.01 -16.73
N THR A 9 56.15 -31.78 -17.33
CA THR A 9 56.03 -31.82 -18.82
C THR A 9 55.38 -30.54 -19.27
N ALA A 10 56.14 -29.81 -20.04
CA ALA A 10 55.76 -28.61 -20.76
C ALA A 10 54.99 -28.90 -22.04
N LEU A 11 54.32 -27.88 -22.50
CA LEU A 11 54.12 -27.53 -23.92
C LEU A 11 52.84 -28.05 -24.62
N ALA A 12 51.91 -27.17 -24.89
CA ALA A 12 51.69 -26.69 -26.25
C ALA A 12 50.66 -25.54 -26.28
N LEU A 13 51.15 -24.45 -26.80
CA LEU A 13 50.38 -23.27 -27.19
C LEU A 13 49.64 -23.63 -28.48
N ALA A 14 48.29 -23.60 -28.42
CA ALA A 14 47.48 -23.57 -29.62
C ALA A 14 46.54 -22.37 -29.52
N LEU A 15 46.90 -21.29 -30.22
CA LEU A 15 45.96 -20.22 -30.57
C LEU A 15 44.98 -20.81 -31.61
N SER A 16 43.74 -20.90 -31.21
CA SER A 16 42.62 -20.97 -32.15
C SER A 16 41.73 -19.77 -31.90
N LEU A 17 41.81 -18.78 -32.78
CA LEU A 17 40.73 -17.81 -32.98
C LEU A 17 39.49 -18.61 -33.37
N SER A 18 38.49 -18.60 -32.53
CA SER A 18 37.13 -18.97 -32.91
C SER A 18 36.20 -17.82 -32.59
N ALA A 19 35.50 -17.49 -33.60
CA ALA A 19 34.47 -16.53 -33.82
C ALA A 19 33.53 -16.26 -32.63
N CYS A 20 33.04 -15.04 -32.61
CA CYS A 20 31.86 -14.55 -31.95
C CYS A 20 30.75 -15.61 -31.88
N GLY A 21 30.52 -16.13 -30.69
CA GLY A 21 29.27 -16.74 -30.29
C GLY A 21 28.80 -15.91 -29.12
N GLY A 22 27.88 -14.98 -29.39
CA GLY A 22 27.16 -14.31 -28.33
C GLY A 22 26.43 -15.38 -27.51
N SER A 23 26.80 -15.51 -26.25
CA SER A 23 25.94 -16.15 -25.29
C SER A 23 24.75 -15.21 -25.11
N GLU A 24 23.69 -15.48 -25.85
CA GLU A 24 22.35 -15.00 -25.52
C GLU A 24 22.05 -15.58 -24.13
N GLN A 25 22.32 -14.78 -23.12
CA GLN A 25 21.73 -14.93 -21.80
C GLN A 25 20.24 -14.73 -22.05
N PRO A 26 19.34 -15.69 -21.72
CA PRO A 26 17.93 -15.46 -21.90
C PRO A 26 17.58 -14.26 -21.02
N ASP A 27 17.13 -13.19 -21.67
CA ASP A 27 16.65 -11.98 -20.99
C ASP A 27 15.45 -12.36 -20.13
N ASN A 28 15.70 -12.69 -18.86
CA ASN A 28 14.66 -12.92 -17.84
C ASN A 28 13.74 -11.70 -17.69
N ASN A 29 14.12 -10.55 -18.26
CA ASN A 29 13.33 -9.33 -18.22
C ASN A 29 12.16 -9.36 -19.21
N LEU A 30 12.30 -10.05 -20.35
CA LEU A 30 11.23 -10.15 -21.36
C LEU A 30 10.05 -11.00 -20.90
N VAL A 31 10.30 -11.99 -20.01
CA VAL A 31 9.23 -12.83 -19.46
C VAL A 31 8.40 -12.03 -18.45
N ALA A 32 9.05 -11.19 -17.64
CA ALA A 32 8.36 -10.36 -16.64
C ALA A 32 7.55 -9.23 -17.31
N GLU A 33 8.06 -8.59 -18.36
CA GLU A 33 7.34 -7.53 -19.07
C GLU A 33 6.16 -8.07 -19.88
N ASN A 34 6.29 -9.25 -20.50
CA ASN A 34 5.19 -9.90 -21.21
C ASN A 34 4.09 -10.38 -20.26
N ASP A 35 4.46 -10.87 -19.08
CA ASP A 35 3.49 -11.33 -18.08
C ASP A 35 2.69 -10.13 -17.50
N MET A 36 3.37 -9.03 -17.18
CA MET A 36 2.72 -7.80 -16.75
C MET A 36 1.81 -7.18 -17.82
N SER A 37 2.24 -7.18 -19.08
CA SER A 37 1.43 -6.67 -20.18
C SER A 37 0.18 -7.53 -20.42
N SER A 38 0.28 -8.85 -20.29
CA SER A 38 -0.85 -9.75 -20.43
C SER A 38 -1.83 -9.66 -19.24
N MET A 39 -1.34 -9.39 -18.04
CA MET A 39 -2.18 -9.17 -16.86
C MET A 39 -2.92 -7.84 -16.89
N MET A 40 -2.33 -6.81 -17.47
CA MET A 40 -3.00 -5.52 -17.70
C MET A 40 -4.02 -5.57 -18.84
N ALA A 41 -3.94 -6.59 -19.70
CA ALA A 41 -4.85 -6.77 -20.84
C ALA A 41 -6.02 -7.74 -20.54
N ASP A 42 -6.06 -8.38 -19.37
CA ASP A 42 -7.16 -9.26 -18.98
C ASP A 42 -8.41 -8.43 -18.62
N PRO A 43 -9.49 -8.47 -19.42
CA PRO A 43 -10.70 -7.69 -19.15
C PRO A 43 -11.38 -8.08 -17.83
N ASN A 44 -11.11 -9.26 -17.30
CA ASN A 44 -11.62 -9.74 -16.00
C ASN A 44 -10.71 -9.35 -14.84
N ASN A 45 -9.55 -8.76 -15.10
CA ASN A 45 -8.61 -8.30 -14.08
C ASN A 45 -8.14 -6.86 -14.33
N PRO A 46 -8.98 -5.85 -14.09
CA PRO A 46 -8.58 -4.45 -14.23
C PRO A 46 -7.71 -3.95 -13.05
N PHE A 47 -7.35 -4.82 -12.10
CA PHE A 47 -6.73 -4.44 -10.82
C PHE A 47 -5.20 -4.47 -10.85
N GLY A 48 -4.57 -5.07 -11.88
CA GLY A 48 -3.12 -5.34 -11.91
C GLY A 48 -2.25 -4.10 -11.67
N ALA A 49 -2.61 -2.95 -12.23
CA ALA A 49 -1.86 -1.71 -12.01
C ALA A 49 -1.94 -1.22 -10.54
N SER A 50 -3.10 -1.34 -9.88
CA SER A 50 -3.26 -0.96 -8.48
C SER A 50 -2.55 -1.93 -7.53
N GLU A 51 -2.51 -3.22 -7.87
CA GLU A 51 -1.76 -4.24 -7.12
C GLU A 51 -0.25 -3.98 -7.15
N MET A 52 0.29 -3.67 -8.32
CA MET A 52 1.71 -3.30 -8.46
C MET A 52 2.04 -2.02 -7.70
N LYS A 53 1.20 -1.00 -7.82
CA LYS A 53 1.35 0.26 -7.09
C LYS A 53 1.33 0.05 -5.57
N MET A 54 0.42 -0.78 -5.07
CA MET A 54 0.36 -1.15 -3.66
C MET A 54 1.64 -1.86 -3.21
N LYS A 55 2.11 -2.85 -3.97
CA LYS A 55 3.37 -3.57 -3.71
C LYS A 55 4.55 -2.60 -3.59
N ASP A 56 4.72 -1.71 -4.55
CA ASP A 56 5.82 -0.75 -4.57
C ASP A 56 5.74 0.24 -3.39
N ALA A 57 4.54 0.72 -3.07
CA ALA A 57 4.31 1.60 -1.93
C ALA A 57 4.62 0.89 -0.60
N MET A 58 4.18 -0.36 -0.43
CA MET A 58 4.49 -1.16 0.75
C MET A 58 5.99 -1.46 0.87
N ALA A 59 6.69 -1.75 -0.22
CA ALA A 59 8.13 -2.01 -0.21
C ALA A 59 8.94 -0.82 0.32
N THR A 60 8.49 0.41 0.04
CA THR A 60 9.13 1.65 0.47
C THR A 60 8.64 2.17 1.84
N ALA A 61 7.57 1.59 2.39
CA ALA A 61 7.00 1.97 3.67
C ALA A 61 7.81 1.38 4.83
N VAL A 62 8.81 2.13 5.30
CA VAL A 62 9.74 1.74 6.36
C VAL A 62 9.57 2.63 7.58
N GLY A 63 9.41 2.03 8.74
CA GLY A 63 9.29 2.70 10.03
C GLY A 63 10.57 2.66 10.86
N ALA A 64 10.52 3.24 12.05
CA ALA A 64 11.63 3.27 13.00
C ALA A 64 11.86 1.91 13.72
N ASN A 65 10.90 1.00 13.63
CA ASN A 65 10.94 -0.35 14.20
C ASN A 65 9.85 -1.22 13.54
N ALA A 66 9.76 -2.49 13.90
CA ALA A 66 8.77 -3.42 13.34
C ALA A 66 7.33 -2.90 13.45
N ALA A 67 6.93 -2.39 14.60
CA ALA A 67 5.56 -1.90 14.82
C ALA A 67 5.23 -0.65 13.97
N ASP A 68 6.14 0.33 13.89
CA ASP A 68 5.96 1.52 13.04
C ASP A 68 6.02 1.16 11.55
N THR A 69 6.85 0.19 11.17
CA THR A 69 6.88 -0.36 9.80
C THR A 69 5.54 -0.99 9.45
N TRP A 70 4.95 -1.78 10.35
CA TRP A 70 3.60 -2.32 10.15
C TRP A 70 2.56 -1.21 9.94
N VAL A 71 2.57 -0.16 10.78
CA VAL A 71 1.64 0.98 10.64
C VAL A 71 1.74 1.59 9.23
N LYS A 72 2.95 1.88 8.78
CA LYS A 72 3.18 2.50 7.46
C LYS A 72 2.79 1.56 6.32
N LYS A 73 3.15 0.28 6.40
CA LYS A 73 2.79 -0.72 5.41
C LYS A 73 1.28 -0.94 5.35
N MET A 74 0.59 -0.99 6.50
CA MET A 74 -0.86 -1.20 6.54
C MET A 74 -1.63 0.00 5.98
N ILE A 75 -1.11 1.23 6.08
CA ILE A 75 -1.66 2.39 5.39
C ILE A 75 -1.64 2.18 3.86
N GLU A 76 -0.52 1.76 3.30
CA GLU A 76 -0.40 1.53 1.85
C GLU A 76 -1.21 0.32 1.39
N HIS A 77 -1.24 -0.74 2.19
CA HIS A 77 -2.08 -1.90 1.98
C HIS A 77 -3.56 -1.52 1.89
N HIS A 78 -4.09 -0.77 2.85
CA HIS A 78 -5.47 -0.29 2.83
C HIS A 78 -5.77 0.65 1.65
N ARG A 79 -4.81 1.50 1.26
CA ARG A 79 -4.94 2.32 0.05
C ARG A 79 -5.13 1.48 -1.20
N GLY A 80 -4.41 0.36 -1.30
CA GLY A 80 -4.56 -0.59 -2.39
C GLY A 80 -5.98 -1.16 -2.48
N ALA A 81 -6.56 -1.59 -1.36
CA ALA A 81 -7.94 -2.10 -1.33
C ALA A 81 -8.97 -1.04 -1.69
N VAL A 82 -8.80 0.19 -1.20
CA VAL A 82 -9.66 1.33 -1.57
C VAL A 82 -9.59 1.59 -3.07
N GLU A 83 -8.39 1.60 -3.65
CA GLU A 83 -8.19 1.80 -5.09
C GLU A 83 -8.83 0.66 -5.92
N MET A 84 -8.58 -0.60 -5.57
CA MET A 84 -9.23 -1.75 -6.23
C MET A 84 -10.76 -1.69 -6.14
N SER A 85 -11.31 -1.30 -4.99
CA SER A 85 -12.75 -1.13 -4.80
C SER A 85 -13.32 -0.03 -5.69
N GLN A 86 -12.63 1.10 -5.85
CA GLN A 86 -13.01 2.16 -6.76
C GLN A 86 -12.97 1.71 -8.22
N ILE A 87 -11.93 0.96 -8.62
CA ILE A 87 -11.83 0.38 -9.96
C ILE A 87 -13.04 -0.52 -10.25
N LEU A 88 -13.41 -1.40 -9.30
CA LEU A 88 -14.59 -2.26 -9.45
C LEU A 88 -15.88 -1.45 -9.66
N LEU A 89 -16.12 -0.45 -8.80
CA LEU A 89 -17.31 0.39 -8.89
C LEU A 89 -17.38 1.18 -10.20
N ASN A 90 -16.23 1.61 -10.73
CA ASN A 90 -16.14 2.30 -12.01
C ASN A 90 -16.48 1.38 -13.22
N GLN A 91 -16.45 0.05 -13.04
CA GLN A 91 -16.96 -0.91 -14.04
C GLN A 91 -18.50 -0.97 -14.08
N GLY A 92 -19.19 -0.21 -13.23
CA GLY A 92 -20.65 -0.23 -13.16
C GLY A 92 -21.24 -1.46 -12.45
N ILE A 93 -20.42 -2.19 -11.69
CA ILE A 93 -20.85 -3.35 -10.91
C ILE A 93 -21.89 -2.92 -9.86
N THR A 94 -22.91 -3.77 -9.66
CA THR A 94 -24.01 -3.58 -8.71
C THR A 94 -24.19 -4.81 -7.82
N GLY A 95 -25.09 -4.75 -6.83
CA GLY A 95 -25.38 -5.85 -5.92
C GLY A 95 -24.32 -6.05 -4.84
N HIS A 96 -24.27 -7.25 -4.25
CA HIS A 96 -23.48 -7.54 -3.06
C HIS A 96 -21.98 -7.24 -3.18
N VAL A 97 -21.38 -7.49 -4.36
CA VAL A 97 -19.95 -7.23 -4.55
C VAL A 97 -19.67 -5.71 -4.59
N ALA A 98 -20.58 -4.94 -5.18
CA ALA A 98 -20.48 -3.47 -5.14
C ALA A 98 -20.69 -2.92 -3.71
N ASP A 99 -21.59 -3.54 -2.93
CA ASP A 99 -21.79 -3.16 -1.53
C ASP A 99 -20.56 -3.49 -0.68
N MET A 100 -19.93 -4.65 -0.90
CA MET A 100 -18.64 -5.00 -0.30
C MET A 100 -17.57 -3.96 -0.64
N ALA A 101 -17.44 -3.55 -1.91
CA ALA A 101 -16.47 -2.54 -2.32
C ALA A 101 -16.71 -1.18 -1.63
N ARG A 102 -17.96 -0.74 -1.51
CA ARG A 102 -18.32 0.50 -0.76
C ARG A 102 -17.96 0.38 0.71
N GLN A 103 -18.25 -0.77 1.33
CA GLN A 103 -17.88 -1.03 2.74
C GLN A 103 -16.36 -1.05 2.94
N THR A 104 -15.60 -1.63 2.01
CA THR A 104 -14.14 -1.61 2.01
C THR A 104 -13.61 -0.18 1.97
N ILE A 105 -14.13 0.66 1.07
CA ILE A 105 -13.74 2.08 1.00
C ILE A 105 -14.00 2.80 2.32
N ASP A 106 -15.18 2.63 2.92
CA ASP A 106 -15.55 3.32 4.17
C ASP A 106 -14.72 2.81 5.36
N LYS A 107 -14.64 1.50 5.56
CA LYS A 107 -13.94 0.89 6.69
C LYS A 107 -12.43 1.14 6.63
N GLN A 108 -11.80 0.79 5.51
CA GLN A 108 -10.36 0.93 5.37
C GLN A 108 -9.93 2.41 5.25
N GLY A 109 -10.78 3.27 4.71
CA GLY A 109 -10.57 4.72 4.76
C GLY A 109 -10.47 5.25 6.20
N LYS A 110 -11.39 4.86 7.07
CA LYS A 110 -11.35 5.20 8.52
C LYS A 110 -10.14 4.59 9.22
N GLU A 111 -9.75 3.39 8.85
CA GLU A 111 -8.57 2.73 9.41
C GLU A 111 -7.27 3.44 9.00
N ILE A 112 -7.15 3.90 7.76
CA ILE A 112 -6.04 4.75 7.32
C ILE A 112 -5.90 5.99 8.21
N GLU A 113 -7.02 6.69 8.50
CA GLU A 113 -7.01 7.87 9.37
C GLU A 113 -6.57 7.53 10.82
N ALA A 114 -6.96 6.37 11.33
CA ALA A 114 -6.54 5.89 12.64
C ALA A 114 -5.05 5.55 12.67
N LEU A 115 -4.56 4.84 11.66
CA LEU A 115 -3.16 4.44 11.51
C LEU A 115 -2.24 5.65 11.34
N GLN A 116 -2.64 6.66 10.58
CA GLN A 116 -1.86 7.89 10.40
C GLN A 116 -1.54 8.61 11.73
N LYS A 117 -2.42 8.50 12.74
CA LYS A 117 -2.19 9.05 14.08
C LYS A 117 -1.18 8.26 14.90
N LEU A 118 -0.87 7.03 14.47
CA LEU A 118 0.07 6.12 15.15
C LEU A 118 1.46 6.09 14.50
N VAL A 119 1.65 6.78 13.36
CA VAL A 119 2.96 6.88 12.70
C VAL A 119 3.94 7.56 13.65
N ALA A 120 5.01 6.84 14.00
CA ALA A 120 6.04 7.38 14.88
C ALA A 120 6.96 8.36 14.15
N SER A 121 7.47 9.34 14.90
CA SER A 121 8.60 10.17 14.47
C SER A 121 9.90 9.41 14.77
N GLY A 122 10.78 9.30 13.79
CA GLY A 122 12.09 8.63 13.94
C GLY A 122 12.71 8.29 12.60
N ASN A 123 13.97 7.95 12.64
CA ASN A 123 14.67 7.48 11.44
C ASN A 123 14.16 6.08 11.07
N ALA A 124 13.97 5.86 9.77
CA ALA A 124 13.62 4.55 9.24
C ALA A 124 14.72 3.52 9.58
N ASP A 125 14.31 2.34 10.04
CA ASP A 125 15.16 1.17 10.23
C ASP A 125 14.97 0.18 9.08
N PRO A 126 15.92 0.10 8.13
CA PRO A 126 15.82 -0.83 7.01
C PRO A 126 15.71 -2.30 7.43
N ALA A 127 16.24 -2.69 8.60
CA ALA A 127 16.12 -4.06 9.08
C ALA A 127 14.66 -4.41 9.43
N SER A 128 13.87 -3.44 9.86
CA SER A 128 12.45 -3.66 10.20
C SER A 128 11.59 -4.06 9.01
N THR A 129 11.92 -3.61 7.79
CA THR A 129 11.17 -3.97 6.58
C THR A 129 11.44 -5.41 6.13
N GLN A 130 12.64 -5.95 6.40
CA GLN A 130 13.00 -7.32 6.05
C GLN A 130 12.11 -8.37 6.74
N LEU A 131 11.58 -8.04 7.92
CA LEU A 131 10.66 -8.91 8.65
C LEU A 131 9.39 -9.22 7.85
N TYR A 132 8.95 -8.29 7.02
CA TYR A 132 7.69 -8.37 6.27
C TYR A 132 7.86 -8.87 4.83
N ALA A 133 9.07 -8.85 4.28
CA ALA A 133 9.35 -9.09 2.87
C ALA A 133 8.76 -10.41 2.34
N ALA A 134 8.88 -11.51 3.11
CA ALA A 134 8.34 -12.80 2.71
C ALA A 134 6.81 -12.81 2.66
N ALA A 135 6.14 -12.22 3.65
CA ALA A 135 4.68 -12.15 3.71
C ALA A 135 4.11 -11.23 2.62
N GLU A 136 4.79 -10.12 2.34
CA GLU A 136 4.43 -9.20 1.25
C GLU A 136 4.54 -9.88 -0.12
N SER A 137 5.63 -10.60 -0.37
CA SER A 137 5.80 -11.37 -1.61
C SER A 137 4.71 -12.44 -1.74
N GLN A 138 4.47 -13.23 -0.69
CA GLN A 138 3.44 -14.26 -0.71
C GLN A 138 2.04 -13.69 -0.96
N MET A 139 1.69 -12.61 -0.31
CA MET A 139 0.41 -11.91 -0.53
C MET A 139 0.30 -11.43 -1.98
N HIS A 140 1.33 -10.75 -2.49
CA HIS A 140 1.33 -10.26 -3.85
C HIS A 140 1.16 -11.39 -4.88
N ASP A 141 1.94 -12.46 -4.74
CA ASP A 141 1.88 -13.61 -5.65
C ASP A 141 0.49 -14.29 -5.61
N ALA A 142 -0.10 -14.41 -4.41
CA ALA A 142 -1.44 -14.95 -4.24
C ALA A 142 -2.51 -14.05 -4.88
N MET A 143 -2.41 -12.73 -4.70
CA MET A 143 -3.31 -11.77 -5.35
C MET A 143 -3.17 -11.81 -6.86
N MET A 144 -1.95 -11.87 -7.40
CA MET A 144 -1.69 -11.98 -8.84
C MET A 144 -2.26 -13.28 -9.43
N ALA A 145 -2.20 -14.38 -8.69
CA ALA A 145 -2.77 -15.67 -9.10
C ALA A 145 -4.30 -15.72 -8.96
N ALA A 146 -4.89 -14.87 -8.12
CA ALA A 146 -6.33 -14.86 -7.85
C ALA A 146 -7.11 -14.35 -9.06
N LYS A 147 -7.80 -15.26 -9.76
CA LYS A 147 -8.63 -15.00 -10.94
C LYS A 147 -10.01 -15.61 -10.74
N GLY A 148 -11.03 -14.93 -11.23
CA GLY A 148 -12.41 -15.36 -11.21
C GLY A 148 -12.99 -15.50 -12.61
N ALA A 149 -14.27 -15.88 -12.69
CA ALA A 149 -14.99 -16.03 -13.95
C ALA A 149 -15.32 -14.66 -14.60
N ASP A 150 -15.40 -13.61 -13.80
CA ASP A 150 -15.63 -12.23 -14.22
C ASP A 150 -14.90 -11.25 -13.28
N VAL A 151 -15.08 -9.96 -13.53
CA VAL A 151 -14.45 -8.88 -12.73
C VAL A 151 -14.87 -8.94 -11.26
N SER A 152 -16.14 -9.27 -10.99
CA SER A 152 -16.69 -9.34 -9.63
C SER A 152 -16.08 -10.53 -8.85
N ASP A 153 -16.06 -11.71 -9.45
CA ASP A 153 -15.45 -12.91 -8.84
C ASP A 153 -13.94 -12.73 -8.68
N THR A 154 -13.28 -12.12 -9.66
CA THR A 154 -11.85 -11.77 -9.55
C THR A 154 -11.59 -10.81 -8.37
N PHE A 155 -12.41 -9.76 -8.22
CA PHE A 155 -12.28 -8.82 -7.10
C PHE A 155 -12.43 -9.51 -5.74
N VAL A 156 -13.46 -10.33 -5.57
CA VAL A 156 -13.72 -11.05 -4.31
C VAL A 156 -12.54 -11.97 -3.94
N ARG A 157 -11.99 -12.71 -4.91
CA ARG A 157 -10.82 -13.57 -4.70
C ARG A 157 -9.57 -12.80 -4.34
N LYS A 158 -9.33 -11.68 -5.01
CA LYS A 158 -8.20 -10.79 -4.70
C LYS A 158 -8.31 -10.18 -3.31
N MET A 159 -9.52 -9.74 -2.91
CA MET A 159 -9.75 -9.22 -1.56
C MET A 159 -9.55 -10.29 -0.50
N LEU A 160 -9.85 -11.56 -0.78
CA LEU A 160 -9.54 -12.66 0.12
C LEU A 160 -8.03 -12.75 0.40
N GLU A 161 -7.21 -12.78 -0.64
CA GLU A 161 -5.75 -12.89 -0.48
C GLU A 161 -5.15 -11.60 0.12
N HIS A 162 -5.67 -10.43 -0.24
CA HIS A 162 -5.34 -9.16 0.38
C HIS A 162 -5.57 -9.19 1.90
N HIS A 163 -6.75 -9.64 2.37
CA HIS A 163 -7.07 -9.71 3.80
C HIS A 163 -6.20 -10.75 4.54
N LYS A 164 -5.92 -11.91 3.92
CA LYS A 164 -4.98 -12.90 4.48
C LYS A 164 -3.58 -12.30 4.65
N GLY A 165 -3.13 -11.48 3.70
CA GLY A 165 -1.89 -10.74 3.80
C GLY A 165 -1.85 -9.82 5.02
N ALA A 166 -2.91 -9.04 5.25
CA ALA A 166 -3.00 -8.16 6.42
C ALA A 166 -2.89 -8.92 7.75
N VAL A 167 -3.53 -10.11 7.84
CA VAL A 167 -3.42 -10.97 9.03
C VAL A 167 -1.98 -11.43 9.23
N ALA A 168 -1.31 -11.90 8.17
CA ALA A 168 0.08 -12.35 8.24
C ALA A 168 1.05 -11.21 8.66
N LEU A 169 0.89 -10.01 8.08
CA LEU A 169 1.67 -8.84 8.48
C LEU A 169 1.43 -8.45 9.94
N SER A 170 0.18 -8.57 10.42
CA SER A 170 -0.17 -8.28 11.81
C SER A 170 0.47 -9.27 12.78
N ASP A 171 0.53 -10.56 12.43
CA ASP A 171 1.19 -11.60 13.25
C ASP A 171 2.70 -11.34 13.37
N ILE A 172 3.34 -10.90 12.29
CA ILE A 172 4.75 -10.51 12.31
C ILE A 172 4.96 -9.35 13.28
N ALA A 173 4.14 -8.29 13.21
CA ALA A 173 4.26 -7.14 14.11
C ALA A 173 4.07 -7.51 15.59
N LEU A 174 3.06 -8.34 15.88
CA LEU A 174 2.79 -8.81 17.24
C LEU A 174 3.94 -9.65 17.81
N SER A 175 4.56 -10.49 16.97
CA SER A 175 5.68 -11.33 17.34
C SER A 175 6.99 -10.56 17.50
N ASN A 176 7.09 -9.34 16.94
CA ASN A 176 8.29 -8.50 16.98
C ASN A 176 8.14 -7.29 17.91
N GLY A 177 7.45 -7.46 19.02
CA GLY A 177 7.49 -6.54 20.15
C GLY A 177 6.58 -5.31 20.04
N ALA A 178 5.52 -5.36 19.25
CA ALA A 178 4.50 -4.31 19.25
C ALA A 178 3.88 -4.13 20.65
N THR A 179 3.77 -2.87 21.11
CA THR A 179 3.24 -2.52 22.43
C THR A 179 2.29 -1.32 22.36
N GLY A 180 1.59 -1.05 23.47
CA GLY A 180 0.76 0.15 23.64
C GLY A 180 -0.35 0.29 22.58
N ALA A 181 -0.59 1.52 22.15
CA ALA A 181 -1.66 1.86 21.21
C ALA A 181 -1.48 1.16 19.84
N VAL A 182 -0.23 1.00 19.36
CA VAL A 182 0.05 0.30 18.10
C VAL A 182 -0.33 -1.17 18.21
N ARG A 183 0.03 -1.86 19.30
CA ARG A 183 -0.39 -3.25 19.54
C ARG A 183 -1.90 -3.40 19.52
N SER A 184 -2.61 -2.53 20.23
CA SER A 184 -4.08 -2.56 20.27
C SER A 184 -4.69 -2.36 18.86
N GLN A 185 -4.12 -1.48 18.05
CA GLN A 185 -4.56 -1.28 16.68
C GLN A 185 -4.28 -2.52 15.81
N ILE A 186 -3.10 -3.13 15.94
CA ILE A 186 -2.76 -4.37 15.21
C ILE A 186 -3.76 -5.48 15.53
N GLU A 187 -4.04 -5.70 16.81
CA GLU A 187 -5.00 -6.73 17.27
C GLU A 187 -6.40 -6.46 16.73
N LYS A 188 -6.83 -5.19 16.73
CA LYS A 188 -8.11 -4.77 16.17
C LYS A 188 -8.17 -5.02 14.65
N THR A 189 -7.20 -4.49 13.89
CA THR A 189 -7.13 -4.69 12.44
C THR A 189 -7.13 -6.17 12.09
N LYS A 190 -6.29 -6.99 12.77
CA LYS A 190 -6.25 -8.43 12.54
C LYS A 190 -7.62 -9.09 12.75
N ALA A 191 -8.32 -8.77 13.83
CA ALA A 191 -9.63 -9.35 14.14
C ALA A 191 -10.70 -8.92 13.11
N GLU A 192 -10.65 -7.69 12.62
CA GLU A 192 -11.55 -7.20 11.57
C GLU A 192 -11.28 -7.90 10.24
N GLN A 193 -10.00 -8.01 9.85
CA GLN A 193 -9.60 -8.71 8.64
C GLN A 193 -9.98 -10.21 8.67
N GLN A 194 -9.88 -10.87 9.81
CA GLN A 194 -10.31 -12.28 9.97
C GLN A 194 -11.82 -12.44 9.74
N LYS A 195 -12.65 -11.54 10.27
CA LYS A 195 -14.09 -11.56 10.02
C LYS A 195 -14.44 -11.32 8.55
N GLU A 196 -13.69 -10.44 7.89
CA GLU A 196 -13.88 -10.17 6.47
C GLU A 196 -13.45 -11.36 5.61
N ILE A 197 -12.40 -12.10 5.98
CA ILE A 197 -12.02 -13.37 5.36
C ILE A 197 -13.18 -14.38 5.45
N GLU A 198 -13.73 -14.59 6.64
CA GLU A 198 -14.86 -15.51 6.85
C GLU A 198 -16.07 -15.13 5.98
N HIS A 199 -16.38 -13.85 5.90
CA HIS A 199 -17.46 -13.34 5.06
C HIS A 199 -17.20 -13.59 3.56
N ILE A 200 -15.99 -13.29 3.08
CA ILE A 200 -15.61 -13.50 1.67
C ILE A 200 -15.61 -15.01 1.32
N GLU A 201 -15.09 -15.85 2.20
CA GLU A 201 -15.13 -17.32 2.01
C GLU A 201 -16.55 -17.83 1.95
N GLY A 202 -17.46 -17.27 2.77
CA GLY A 202 -18.89 -17.53 2.70
C GLY A 202 -19.49 -17.13 1.35
N MET A 203 -19.13 -15.98 0.80
CA MET A 203 -19.57 -15.54 -0.52
C MET A 203 -19.08 -16.49 -1.64
N LEU A 204 -17.80 -16.87 -1.60
CA LEU A 204 -17.20 -17.76 -2.60
C LEU A 204 -17.74 -19.19 -2.54
N SER A 205 -18.13 -19.68 -1.36
CA SER A 205 -18.73 -21.02 -1.19
C SER A 205 -20.23 -21.07 -1.48
N GLY A 206 -20.87 -19.93 -1.75
CA GLY A 206 -22.32 -19.84 -1.94
C GLY A 206 -23.10 -20.06 -0.65
N THR A 207 -22.46 -20.07 0.52
CA THR A 207 -23.08 -20.23 1.85
C THR A 207 -23.45 -18.90 2.49
N ALA A 208 -22.97 -17.80 1.98
CA ALA A 208 -23.36 -16.45 2.41
C ALA A 208 -24.73 -16.06 1.85
N THR A 209 -25.77 -16.81 2.25
CA THR A 209 -27.12 -16.30 2.16
C THR A 209 -27.29 -15.26 3.27
N ALA A 210 -27.35 -13.98 2.85
CA ALA A 210 -28.01 -12.90 3.56
C ALA A 210 -27.88 -12.91 5.10
N SER A 211 -26.66 -12.78 5.64
CA SER A 211 -26.49 -12.11 6.92
C SER A 211 -26.37 -10.61 6.64
N ALA A 212 -27.45 -10.03 6.16
CA ALA A 212 -27.64 -8.60 6.13
C ALA A 212 -27.69 -8.14 7.60
N GLU A 213 -26.66 -7.49 8.10
CA GLU A 213 -26.89 -6.48 9.13
C GLU A 213 -27.94 -5.53 8.60
N PRO A 214 -28.98 -5.19 9.39
CA PRO A 214 -30.05 -4.35 8.90
C PRO A 214 -29.44 -3.01 8.51
N ALA A 215 -29.40 -2.75 7.21
CA ALA A 215 -29.24 -1.40 6.71
C ALA A 215 -30.31 -0.58 7.39
N SER A 216 -29.88 0.35 8.25
CA SER A 216 -30.76 1.37 8.83
C SER A 216 -31.57 1.96 7.68
N SER A 217 -32.86 1.60 7.65
CA SER A 217 -33.83 2.12 6.70
C SER A 217 -33.95 3.63 6.88
N ALA A 218 -33.08 4.37 6.22
CA ALA A 218 -33.44 5.73 5.84
C ALA A 218 -34.38 5.60 4.66
N THR A 219 -35.68 5.64 4.94
CA THR A 219 -36.75 5.82 3.98
C THR A 219 -36.48 7.08 3.18
N GLN A 220 -35.78 6.98 2.07
CA GLN A 220 -35.78 8.03 1.06
C GLN A 220 -37.03 7.87 0.24
N THR A 221 -38.07 8.62 0.66
CA THR A 221 -39.20 8.94 -0.17
C THR A 221 -38.71 9.61 -1.44
N ALA A 222 -38.88 8.95 -2.57
CA ALA A 222 -38.54 9.52 -3.88
C ALA A 222 -39.33 10.83 -4.09
N PRO A 223 -38.68 11.94 -4.43
CA PRO A 223 -39.38 13.13 -4.89
C PRO A 223 -39.88 12.88 -6.34
N ALA A 224 -41.18 13.09 -6.52
CA ALA A 224 -41.81 13.06 -7.83
C ALA A 224 -41.13 14.03 -8.79
N ALA A 225 -40.97 13.60 -10.04
CA ALA A 225 -40.38 14.39 -11.13
C ALA A 225 -41.14 15.70 -11.34
N PRO A 226 -40.49 16.86 -11.40
CA PRO A 226 -41.13 18.09 -11.84
C PRO A 226 -41.21 18.13 -13.36
N LYS A 227 -42.42 18.47 -13.87
CA LYS A 227 -42.68 18.75 -15.26
C LYS A 227 -41.79 19.88 -15.80
N ALA A 228 -41.33 19.67 -17.01
CA ALA A 228 -40.57 20.64 -17.78
C ALA A 228 -41.31 22.00 -17.88
N SER A 229 -40.66 23.06 -17.48
CA SER A 229 -40.99 24.45 -17.80
C SER A 229 -39.82 25.08 -18.55
N ALA A 230 -40.14 25.83 -19.58
CA ALA A 230 -39.27 26.44 -20.58
C ALA A 230 -38.24 27.43 -20.02
N PRO A 231 -37.19 27.76 -20.79
CA PRO A 231 -35.99 28.44 -20.28
C PRO A 231 -36.19 29.94 -20.05
N ALA A 232 -35.85 30.42 -18.86
CA ALA A 232 -35.76 31.84 -18.57
C ALA A 232 -34.30 32.33 -18.80
N LYS A 233 -34.23 33.50 -19.45
CA LYS A 233 -33.09 34.28 -19.85
C LYS A 233 -32.08 34.54 -18.70
N PRO A 234 -30.77 34.50 -18.92
CA PRO A 234 -29.78 34.71 -17.85
C PRO A 234 -29.70 36.16 -17.43
N ALA A 235 -29.83 36.41 -16.12
CA ALA A 235 -29.54 37.69 -15.48
C ALA A 235 -28.05 37.78 -15.14
N ALA A 236 -27.49 38.94 -15.40
CA ALA A 236 -26.07 39.26 -15.26
C ALA A 236 -25.56 39.05 -13.82
N ALA A 237 -24.48 38.30 -13.68
CA ALA A 237 -23.76 38.13 -12.43
C ALA A 237 -22.99 39.41 -12.07
N LYS A 238 -23.14 39.87 -10.84
CA LYS A 238 -22.28 40.92 -10.25
C LYS A 238 -20.89 40.36 -9.97
N PRO A 239 -19.83 41.13 -10.18
CA PRO A 239 -18.46 40.67 -9.92
C PRO A 239 -18.19 40.53 -8.41
N SER A 240 -17.60 39.41 -8.05
CA SER A 240 -17.07 39.13 -6.70
C SER A 240 -15.88 40.03 -6.40
N PRO A 241 -15.71 40.52 -5.16
CA PRO A 241 -14.56 41.37 -4.80
C PRO A 241 -13.25 40.56 -4.81
N ALA A 242 -12.19 41.19 -5.33
CA ALA A 242 -10.85 40.66 -5.41
C ALA A 242 -10.25 40.34 -4.04
N PRO A 243 -9.39 39.31 -3.92
CA PRO A 243 -8.71 39.00 -2.66
C PRO A 243 -7.74 40.12 -2.27
N ALA A 244 -7.76 40.49 -0.98
CA ALA A 244 -6.88 41.48 -0.39
C ALA A 244 -5.41 41.04 -0.47
N LYS A 245 -4.53 41.98 -0.84
CA LYS A 245 -3.08 41.82 -0.84
C LYS A 245 -2.57 41.47 0.55
N PRO A 246 -1.63 40.52 0.70
CA PRO A 246 -0.98 40.27 1.97
C PRO A 246 -0.13 41.46 2.41
N LYS A 247 -0.24 41.80 3.70
CA LYS A 247 0.54 42.85 4.39
C LYS A 247 2.02 42.41 4.41
N PRO A 248 2.98 43.31 4.21
CA PRO A 248 4.40 42.97 4.29
C PRO A 248 4.77 42.44 5.68
N ALA A 249 5.52 41.35 5.72
CA ALA A 249 6.10 40.84 6.95
C ALA A 249 7.11 41.82 7.50
N GLU A 250 6.93 42.19 8.76
CA GLU A 250 7.84 42.98 9.58
C GLU A 250 9.14 42.19 9.77
N THR A 251 10.23 42.72 9.25
CA THR A 251 11.58 42.19 9.38
C THR A 251 11.99 42.25 10.85
N ALA A 252 12.02 41.10 11.50
CA ALA A 252 12.66 40.97 12.81
C ALA A 252 14.18 41.08 12.64
N GLU A 253 14.75 42.08 13.28
CA GLU A 253 16.17 42.34 13.41
C GLU A 253 16.86 41.14 14.10
N PRO A 254 18.04 40.67 13.64
CA PRO A 254 18.74 39.59 14.32
C PRO A 254 19.33 40.10 15.64
N LYS A 255 18.88 39.50 16.73
CA LYS A 255 19.40 39.73 18.07
C LYS A 255 20.84 39.20 18.13
N ALA A 256 21.81 40.06 18.38
CA ALA A 256 23.23 39.74 18.54
C ALA A 256 23.44 38.68 19.64
N PRO A 257 24.45 37.78 19.51
CA PRO A 257 24.77 36.82 20.55
C PRO A 257 25.33 37.53 21.79
N ALA A 258 24.77 37.21 22.94
CA ALA A 258 25.29 37.68 24.23
C ALA A 258 26.65 37.00 24.50
N THR A 259 27.73 37.74 24.28
CA THR A 259 29.05 37.41 24.77
C THR A 259 29.26 38.15 26.09
N ASP A 260 28.91 37.54 27.21
CA ASP A 260 29.45 37.93 28.53
C ASP A 260 29.43 36.73 29.44
N CYS A 261 30.49 35.96 29.33
CA CYS A 261 30.83 34.97 30.36
C CYS A 261 31.96 35.56 31.19
N ALA A 262 31.72 35.81 32.50
CA ALA A 262 32.71 36.35 33.38
C ALA A 262 33.98 35.47 33.47
N PRO A 263 35.15 36.04 33.60
CA PRO A 263 36.43 35.27 33.50
C PRO A 263 36.55 34.13 34.51
N GLU A 264 35.89 34.19 35.65
CA GLU A 264 35.87 33.18 36.71
C GLU A 264 35.07 31.91 36.31
N HIS A 265 34.11 32.00 35.40
CA HIS A 265 33.37 30.82 34.96
C HIS A 265 34.02 30.04 33.81
N ARG A 266 34.99 30.65 33.11
CA ARG A 266 35.78 29.98 32.05
C ARG A 266 36.74 28.93 32.57
N ALA A 267 37.23 29.11 33.82
CA ALA A 267 38.17 28.17 34.45
C ALA A 267 37.49 26.90 34.98
N ALA A 268 36.13 26.91 35.09
CA ALA A 268 35.35 25.80 35.62
C ALA A 268 34.62 24.97 34.55
N GLY A 269 34.75 25.30 33.26
CA GLY A 269 34.13 24.54 32.17
C GLY A 269 32.57 24.67 32.06
N HIS A 270 32.01 25.77 32.55
CA HIS A 270 30.58 26.02 32.62
C HIS A 270 30.05 27.07 31.61
N CYS A 271 30.75 27.25 30.48
CA CYS A 271 30.27 28.09 29.36
C CYS A 271 30.19 27.31 28.05
#